data_0472c3ef329a0981e6b605114b0ec9f9
#
_entry.id   0472c3ef329a0981e6b605114b0ec9f9
#
_cell.length_a   1.000
_cell.length_b   1.000
_cell.length_c   1.000
_cell.angle_alpha   90.00
_cell.angle_beta   90.00
_cell.angle_gamma   90.00
#
_symmetry.space_group_name_H-M   'P 1'
#
loop_
_entity.id
_entity.type
_entity.pdbx_description
1 polymer ?
#
loop_
_entity_poly.entity_id
_entity_poly.type
_entity_poly.pdbx_seq_one_letter_code
_entity_poly.pdbx_strand_id
1 'polypeptide(L)'
;MTHRHVYHGPSPAQIEDGDWARRCRECGWVERAIVLPYIPPGTNSLHGHRHAATSWRNQVKGDTMRLAEKLDPIEHAVITVEFRWRSHHRRDCDNFLAGCKGIFDGLVERGWIRDDDAAHVEYVVRGHYGAERDEVCISVEPC
;
A
#
# COMPACT_ATOMS: atom_id res chain seq x y z
N MET A 1 -1.96 -21.52 18.25
CA MET A 1 -0.80 -20.62 18.34
C MET A 1 -0.61 -19.90 17.02
N THR A 2 -0.40 -18.61 17.07
CA THR A 2 -0.12 -17.82 15.88
C THR A 2 1.35 -17.96 15.51
N HIS A 3 1.63 -18.43 14.30
CA HIS A 3 2.99 -18.51 13.80
C HIS A 3 3.56 -17.09 13.58
N ARG A 4 4.72 -16.82 14.14
CA ARG A 4 5.43 -15.57 13.90
C ARG A 4 6.39 -15.75 12.72
N HIS A 5 6.14 -15.00 11.65
CA HIS A 5 6.98 -15.05 10.47
C HIS A 5 8.38 -14.48 10.74
N VAL A 6 9.39 -15.19 10.28
CA VAL A 6 10.79 -14.79 10.39
C VAL A 6 11.33 -14.45 9.00
N TYR A 7 11.58 -13.19 8.78
CA TYR A 7 12.03 -12.67 7.50
C TYR A 7 13.53 -12.38 7.46
N HIS A 8 14.06 -12.37 6.25
CA HIS A 8 15.42 -11.93 5.95
C HIS A 8 15.41 -10.66 5.12
N GLY A 9 16.48 -9.88 5.24
CA GLY A 9 16.70 -8.69 4.45
C GLY A 9 16.04 -7.43 5.03
N PRO A 10 16.16 -6.31 4.33
CA PRO A 10 15.65 -5.02 4.79
C PRO A 10 14.14 -5.01 4.86
N SER A 11 13.57 -4.11 5.68
CA SER A 11 12.12 -3.89 5.70
C SER A 11 11.67 -3.23 4.38
N PRO A 12 10.39 -3.36 3.99
CA PRO A 12 9.88 -2.72 2.76
C PRO A 12 10.18 -1.22 2.68
N ALA A 13 10.16 -0.53 3.82
CA ALA A 13 10.47 0.89 3.90
C ALA A 13 11.93 1.25 3.59
N GLN A 14 12.83 0.27 3.57
CA GLN A 14 14.25 0.45 3.28
C GLN A 14 14.61 0.13 1.82
N ILE A 15 13.63 -0.22 0.99
CA ILE A 15 13.82 -0.64 -0.39
C ILE A 15 13.40 0.47 -1.32
N GLU A 16 14.32 0.92 -2.19
CA GLU A 16 14.05 2.04 -3.09
C GLU A 16 13.16 1.66 -4.26
N ASP A 17 13.28 0.45 -4.78
CA ASP A 17 12.62 0.05 -6.03
C ASP A 17 11.33 -0.75 -5.85
N GLY A 18 10.98 -1.16 -4.66
CA GLY A 18 9.73 -1.86 -4.37
C GLY A 18 9.54 -3.24 -5.02
N ASP A 19 10.45 -3.67 -5.87
CA ASP A 19 10.41 -4.97 -6.54
C ASP A 19 11.04 -6.05 -5.66
N TRP A 20 10.36 -6.36 -4.56
CA TRP A 20 10.97 -7.21 -3.56
C TRP A 20 9.92 -7.84 -2.66
N ALA A 21 10.10 -9.11 -2.36
CA ALA A 21 9.25 -9.84 -1.45
C ALA A 21 10.09 -10.56 -0.39
N ARG A 22 9.75 -10.33 0.87
CA ARG A 22 10.33 -11.07 1.98
C ARG A 22 9.58 -12.38 2.16
N ARG A 23 10.33 -13.44 2.35
CA ARG A 23 9.78 -14.79 2.57
C ARG A 23 10.13 -15.29 3.95
N CYS A 24 9.15 -15.77 4.68
CA CYS A 24 9.38 -16.45 5.95
C CYS A 24 10.16 -17.74 5.71
N ARG A 25 11.31 -17.91 6.39
CA ARG A 25 12.17 -19.09 6.23
C ARG A 25 11.60 -20.36 6.84
N GLU A 26 10.61 -20.24 7.72
CA GLU A 26 10.03 -21.40 8.39
C GLU A 26 8.84 -21.98 7.64
N CYS A 27 7.95 -21.14 7.12
CA CYS A 27 6.71 -21.58 6.47
C CYS A 27 6.59 -21.18 4.99
N GLY A 28 7.56 -20.42 4.46
CA GLY A 28 7.52 -19.95 3.07
C GLY A 28 6.54 -18.81 2.79
N TRP A 29 5.88 -18.25 3.81
CA TRP A 29 4.98 -17.10 3.66
C TRP A 29 5.71 -15.94 2.99
N VAL A 30 5.11 -15.39 1.94
CA VAL A 30 5.62 -14.20 1.25
C VAL A 30 5.02 -12.95 1.90
N GLU A 31 5.88 -12.05 2.37
CA GLU A 31 5.43 -10.78 2.90
C GLU A 31 4.82 -9.92 1.78
N ARG A 32 3.61 -9.45 2.00
CA ARG A 32 2.87 -8.61 1.05
C ARG A 32 3.09 -7.15 1.41
N ALA A 33 4.12 -6.56 0.85
CA ALA A 33 4.46 -5.17 1.12
C ALA A 33 5.08 -4.50 -0.11
N ILE A 34 4.70 -3.25 -0.35
CA ILE A 34 5.26 -2.40 -1.41
C ILE A 34 5.49 -1.00 -0.89
N VAL A 35 6.39 -0.28 -1.56
CA VAL A 35 6.61 1.16 -1.35
C VAL A 35 6.45 1.86 -2.69
N LEU A 36 5.54 2.84 -2.76
CA LEU A 36 5.44 3.76 -3.87
C LEU A 36 6.31 4.98 -3.58
N PRO A 37 7.19 5.40 -4.50
CA PRO A 37 8.11 6.53 -4.27
C PRO A 37 7.43 7.89 -4.42
N TYR A 38 6.15 7.96 -4.17
CA TYR A 38 5.33 9.17 -4.17
C TYR A 38 4.07 8.91 -3.35
N ILE A 39 3.36 9.98 -3.02
CA ILE A 39 2.04 9.91 -2.39
C ILE A 39 1.01 10.36 -3.42
N PRO A 40 0.01 9.52 -3.75
CA PRO A 40 -1.05 9.92 -4.66
C PRO A 40 -1.75 11.19 -4.17
N PRO A 41 -2.20 12.09 -5.07
CA PRO A 41 -2.90 13.30 -4.67
C PRO A 41 -4.14 12.97 -3.85
N GLY A 42 -4.38 13.77 -2.81
CA GLY A 42 -5.60 13.66 -2.01
C GLY A 42 -6.83 14.09 -2.80
N THR A 43 -8.01 13.66 -2.33
CA THR A 43 -9.27 13.98 -2.99
C THR A 43 -9.56 15.49 -3.05
N ASN A 44 -9.11 16.25 -2.06
CA ASN A 44 -9.28 17.71 -2.06
C ASN A 44 -8.54 18.39 -3.22
N SER A 45 -7.36 17.88 -3.59
CA SER A 45 -6.57 18.41 -4.72
C SER A 45 -7.24 18.13 -6.06
N LEU A 46 -8.02 17.05 -6.16
CA LEU A 46 -8.63 16.57 -7.40
C LEU A 46 -10.13 16.90 -7.49
N HIS A 47 -10.67 17.61 -6.50
CA HIS A 47 -12.08 17.97 -6.48
C HIS A 47 -12.46 18.79 -7.72
N GLY A 48 -13.48 18.34 -8.46
CA GLY A 48 -13.89 18.95 -9.70
C GLY A 48 -13.03 18.61 -10.93
N HIS A 49 -11.98 17.81 -10.76
CA HIS A 49 -11.06 17.40 -11.84
C HIS A 49 -11.21 15.91 -12.16
N ARG A 50 -12.35 15.50 -12.70
CA ARG A 50 -12.69 14.09 -12.96
C ARG A 50 -11.64 13.36 -13.81
N HIS A 51 -11.18 13.97 -14.90
CA HIS A 51 -10.20 13.34 -15.78
C HIS A 51 -8.84 13.16 -15.09
N ALA A 52 -8.40 14.16 -14.33
CA ALA A 52 -7.17 14.06 -13.56
C ALA A 52 -7.26 12.98 -12.49
N ALA A 53 -8.40 12.88 -11.78
CA ALA A 53 -8.61 11.83 -10.79
C ALA A 53 -8.58 10.44 -11.40
N THR A 54 -9.21 10.22 -12.55
CA THR A 54 -9.20 8.95 -13.27
C THR A 54 -7.79 8.60 -13.77
N SER A 55 -7.06 9.55 -14.33
CA SER A 55 -5.67 9.36 -14.76
C SER A 55 -4.77 8.95 -13.60
N TRP A 56 -4.87 9.64 -12.47
CA TRP A 56 -4.10 9.30 -11.28
C TRP A 56 -4.43 7.89 -10.76
N ARG A 57 -5.71 7.56 -10.67
CA ARG A 57 -6.15 6.22 -10.25
C ARG A 57 -5.56 5.12 -11.15
N ASN A 58 -5.61 5.31 -12.45
CA ASN A 58 -5.08 4.35 -13.41
C ASN A 58 -3.55 4.23 -13.33
N GLN A 59 -2.84 5.35 -13.18
CA GLN A 59 -1.39 5.36 -13.01
C GLN A 59 -0.98 4.64 -11.72
N VAL A 60 -1.61 4.97 -10.61
CA VAL A 60 -1.33 4.37 -9.31
C VAL A 60 -1.62 2.87 -9.32
N LYS A 61 -2.72 2.45 -9.96
CA LYS A 61 -3.04 1.03 -10.16
C LYS A 61 -1.93 0.32 -10.95
N GLY A 62 -1.50 0.90 -12.05
CA GLY A 62 -0.44 0.34 -12.89
C GLY A 62 0.89 0.22 -12.14
N ASP A 63 1.28 1.25 -11.40
CA ASP A 63 2.51 1.24 -10.59
C ASP A 63 2.43 0.18 -9.49
N THR A 64 1.30 0.04 -8.83
CA THR A 64 1.06 -0.99 -7.81
C THR A 64 1.18 -2.39 -8.42
N MET A 65 0.56 -2.63 -9.57
CA MET A 65 0.62 -3.92 -10.25
C MET A 65 2.04 -4.28 -10.68
N ARG A 66 2.83 -3.29 -11.07
CA ARG A 66 4.24 -3.50 -11.43
C ARG A 66 5.10 -3.89 -10.24
N LEU A 67 4.83 -3.34 -9.06
CA LEU A 67 5.59 -3.58 -7.83
C LEU A 67 5.11 -4.82 -7.06
N ALA A 68 3.83 -5.16 -7.17
CA ALA A 68 3.24 -6.26 -6.42
C ALA A 68 3.39 -7.59 -7.16
N GLU A 69 4.02 -8.58 -6.52
CA GLU A 69 4.06 -9.95 -7.02
C GLU A 69 2.64 -10.53 -7.05
N LYS A 70 2.31 -11.30 -8.09
CA LYS A 70 1.03 -12.00 -8.17
C LYS A 70 0.98 -13.13 -7.14
N LEU A 71 -0.02 -13.11 -6.27
CA LEU A 71 -0.18 -14.04 -5.15
C LEU A 71 -1.61 -14.58 -5.08
N ASP A 72 -1.82 -15.60 -4.27
CA ASP A 72 -3.17 -16.09 -3.94
C ASP A 72 -3.82 -15.15 -2.93
N PRO A 73 -5.11 -14.84 -3.08
CA PRO A 73 -5.74 -13.83 -2.24
C PRO A 73 -5.92 -14.25 -0.79
N ILE A 74 -5.74 -13.27 0.09
CA ILE A 74 -6.15 -13.35 1.50
C ILE A 74 -7.63 -13.01 1.56
N GLU A 75 -8.45 -13.88 2.16
CA GLU A 75 -9.90 -13.66 2.28
C GLU A 75 -10.24 -12.48 3.19
N HIS A 76 -9.58 -12.42 4.35
CA HIS A 76 -9.76 -11.34 5.32
C HIS A 76 -8.40 -10.76 5.66
N ALA A 77 -8.19 -9.51 5.32
CA ALA A 77 -6.89 -8.86 5.43
C ALA A 77 -6.94 -7.56 6.22
N VAL A 78 -5.83 -7.24 6.86
CA VAL A 78 -5.55 -5.89 7.37
C VAL A 78 -4.57 -5.24 6.41
N ILE A 79 -4.96 -4.09 5.87
CA ILE A 79 -4.10 -3.26 5.02
C ILE A 79 -3.59 -2.10 5.87
N THR A 80 -2.29 -2.04 6.06
CA THR A 80 -1.65 -0.89 6.71
C THR A 80 -1.13 0.06 5.64
N VAL A 81 -1.60 1.30 5.70
CA VAL A 81 -1.19 2.37 4.80
C VAL A 81 -0.40 3.38 5.61
N GLU A 82 0.86 3.55 5.31
CA GLU A 82 1.74 4.48 6.00
C GLU A 82 2.19 5.56 5.04
N PHE A 83 1.72 6.78 5.29
CA PHE A 83 2.15 7.97 4.56
C PHE A 83 3.39 8.53 5.22
N ARG A 84 4.44 8.77 4.45
CA ARG A 84 5.67 9.40 4.90
C ARG A 84 5.89 10.67 4.12
N TRP A 85 5.80 11.81 4.80
CA TRP A 85 6.00 13.11 4.19
C TRP A 85 7.34 13.69 4.60
N ARG A 86 8.01 14.28 3.64
CA ARG A 86 9.26 14.98 3.90
C ARG A 86 9.04 16.25 4.72
N SER A 87 8.00 17.02 4.38
CA SER A 87 7.68 18.27 5.07
C SER A 87 6.79 18.04 6.29
N HIS A 88 6.75 19.04 7.19
CA HIS A 88 5.96 18.99 8.42
C HIS A 88 4.62 19.74 8.29
N HIS A 89 4.14 20.01 7.07
CA HIS A 89 2.83 20.61 6.87
C HIS A 89 1.73 19.65 7.32
N ARG A 90 0.73 20.20 8.00
CA ARG A 90 -0.43 19.41 8.43
C ARG A 90 -1.12 18.76 7.23
N ARG A 91 -1.45 17.47 7.38
CA ARG A 91 -2.19 16.69 6.39
C ARG A 91 -3.23 15.82 7.05
N ASP A 92 -4.33 15.61 6.36
CA ASP A 92 -5.41 14.73 6.81
C ASP A 92 -5.25 13.37 6.11
N CYS A 93 -4.94 12.33 6.88
CA CYS A 93 -4.71 10.99 6.35
C CYS A 93 -5.90 10.44 5.57
N ASP A 94 -7.13 10.71 5.98
CA ASP A 94 -8.34 10.26 5.30
C ASP A 94 -8.47 10.84 3.88
N ASN A 95 -8.09 12.10 3.68
CA ASN A 95 -8.05 12.73 2.35
C ASN A 95 -7.08 11.99 1.42
N PHE A 96 -5.89 11.64 1.92
CA PHE A 96 -4.89 10.92 1.13
C PHE A 96 -5.23 9.45 0.97
N LEU A 97 -5.85 8.83 1.96
CA LEU A 97 -6.33 7.45 1.86
C LEU A 97 -7.34 7.29 0.70
N ALA A 98 -8.27 8.21 0.59
CA ALA A 98 -9.23 8.20 -0.52
C ALA A 98 -8.54 8.32 -1.89
N GLY A 99 -7.39 9.01 -1.97
CA GLY A 99 -6.56 9.09 -3.17
C GLY A 99 -5.83 7.80 -3.52
N CYS A 100 -5.79 6.83 -2.62
CA CYS A 100 -5.10 5.55 -2.80
C CYS A 100 -5.97 4.46 -3.45
N LYS A 101 -7.15 4.76 -3.95
CA LYS A 101 -8.06 3.75 -4.54
C LYS A 101 -7.38 2.90 -5.61
N GLY A 102 -6.54 3.50 -6.44
CA GLY A 102 -5.78 2.79 -7.46
C GLY A 102 -4.83 1.72 -6.87
N ILE A 103 -4.27 1.97 -5.70
CA ILE A 103 -3.44 0.97 -5.00
C ILE A 103 -4.29 -0.26 -4.69
N PHE A 104 -5.44 -0.07 -4.07
CA PHE A 104 -6.30 -1.18 -3.66
C PHE A 104 -6.84 -1.95 -4.87
N ASP A 105 -7.20 -1.27 -5.95
CA ASP A 105 -7.56 -1.91 -7.22
C ASP A 105 -6.42 -2.78 -7.74
N GLY A 106 -5.19 -2.31 -7.67
CA GLY A 106 -4.00 -3.06 -8.07
C GLY A 106 -3.75 -4.29 -7.21
N LEU A 107 -3.95 -4.17 -5.89
CA LEU A 107 -3.81 -5.29 -4.96
C LEU A 107 -4.85 -6.40 -5.24
N VAL A 108 -6.08 -6.04 -5.58
CA VAL A 108 -7.11 -7.01 -5.98
C VAL A 108 -6.67 -7.73 -7.26
N GLU A 109 -6.22 -7.00 -8.27
CA GLU A 109 -5.77 -7.58 -9.55
C GLU A 109 -4.57 -8.53 -9.37
N ARG A 110 -3.67 -8.24 -8.45
CA ARG A 110 -2.50 -9.08 -8.15
C ARG A 110 -2.79 -10.18 -7.14
N GLY A 111 -4.02 -10.32 -6.69
CA GLY A 111 -4.40 -11.38 -5.78
C GLY A 111 -3.85 -11.21 -4.37
N TRP A 112 -3.49 -10.00 -3.96
CA TRP A 112 -3.05 -9.76 -2.59
C TRP A 112 -4.21 -9.79 -1.60
N ILE A 113 -5.37 -9.36 -2.07
CA ILE A 113 -6.63 -9.37 -1.33
C ILE A 113 -7.75 -9.87 -2.25
N ARG A 114 -8.80 -10.41 -1.68
CA ARG A 114 -9.96 -10.89 -2.44
C ARG A 114 -10.74 -9.72 -3.03
N ASP A 115 -11.02 -8.73 -2.21
CA ASP A 115 -11.72 -7.50 -2.58
C ASP A 115 -11.34 -6.42 -1.57
N ASP A 116 -11.60 -5.16 -1.89
CA ASP A 116 -11.29 -4.03 -1.04
C ASP A 116 -12.51 -3.51 -0.24
N ASP A 117 -13.58 -4.28 -0.20
CA ASP A 117 -14.79 -3.94 0.56
C ASP A 117 -14.66 -4.24 2.06
N ALA A 118 -15.60 -3.73 2.84
CA ALA A 118 -15.61 -3.86 4.29
C ALA A 118 -15.76 -5.31 4.79
N ALA A 119 -16.22 -6.24 3.94
CA ALA A 119 -16.34 -7.65 4.29
C ALA A 119 -14.98 -8.38 4.23
N HIS A 120 -14.01 -7.84 3.50
CA HIS A 120 -12.74 -8.50 3.23
C HIS A 120 -11.53 -7.78 3.84
N VAL A 121 -11.61 -6.47 4.08
CA VAL A 121 -10.44 -5.71 4.53
C VAL A 121 -10.77 -4.75 5.68
N GLU A 122 -9.78 -4.58 6.55
CA GLU A 122 -9.70 -3.50 7.53
C GLU A 122 -8.50 -2.63 7.17
N TYR A 123 -8.61 -1.33 7.40
CA TYR A 123 -7.54 -0.39 7.13
C TYR A 123 -6.93 0.16 8.42
N VAL A 124 -5.62 0.17 8.49
CA VAL A 124 -4.83 0.89 9.49
C VAL A 124 -4.06 1.98 8.76
N VAL A 125 -4.27 3.23 9.14
CA VAL A 125 -3.66 4.38 8.46
C VAL A 125 -2.74 5.11 9.44
N ARG A 126 -1.51 5.37 8.99
CA ARG A 126 -0.49 6.08 9.77
C ARG A 126 0.12 7.19 8.95
N GLY A 127 0.53 8.27 9.60
CA GLY A 127 1.25 9.37 8.98
C GLY A 127 2.51 9.71 9.75
N HIS A 128 3.60 9.98 9.02
CA HIS A 128 4.89 10.38 9.58
C HIS A 128 5.43 11.59 8.83
N TYR A 129 6.01 12.52 9.57
CA TYR A 129 6.69 13.69 9.01
C TYR A 129 8.21 13.55 9.12
N GLY A 130 8.93 14.32 8.35
CA GLY A 130 10.40 14.35 8.41
C GLY A 130 11.06 13.16 7.72
N ALA A 131 10.39 12.49 6.81
CA ALA A 131 11.00 11.45 5.98
C ALA A 131 11.99 12.05 4.97
N GLU A 132 12.86 11.21 4.41
CA GLU A 132 13.81 11.66 3.38
C GLU A 132 13.11 12.08 2.09
N ARG A 133 11.98 11.44 1.77
CA ARG A 133 11.15 11.75 0.60
C ARG A 133 9.68 11.46 0.92
N ASP A 134 8.78 11.98 0.08
CA ASP A 134 7.39 11.59 0.14
C ASP A 134 7.24 10.19 -0.43
N GLU A 135 6.62 9.30 0.34
CA GLU A 135 6.35 7.92 -0.07
C GLU A 135 5.15 7.35 0.67
N VAL A 136 4.55 6.33 0.10
CA VAL A 136 3.52 5.53 0.77
C VAL A 136 3.96 4.08 0.84
N CYS A 137 3.90 3.53 2.05
CA CYS A 137 4.21 2.12 2.33
C CYS A 137 2.91 1.38 2.56
N ILE A 138 2.72 0.27 1.85
CA ILE A 138 1.53 -0.57 1.96
C ILE A 138 1.98 -1.95 2.42
N SER A 139 1.33 -2.47 3.46
CA SER A 139 1.50 -3.87 3.86
C SER A 139 0.15 -4.54 4.04
N VAL A 140 0.08 -5.82 3.74
CA VAL A 140 -1.14 -6.63 3.79
C VAL A 140 -0.85 -7.87 4.62
N GLU A 141 -1.66 -8.08 5.65
CA GLU A 141 -1.55 -9.23 6.54
C GLU A 141 -2.93 -9.91 6.70
N PRO A 142 -2.98 -11.22 6.92
CA PRO A 142 -4.24 -11.87 7.28
C PRO A 142 -4.74 -11.39 8.64
N CYS A 143 -6.04 -11.29 8.77
CA CYS A 143 -6.68 -11.02 10.07
C CYS A 143 -6.51 -12.18 11.05
#